data_17ef522d4392ed0ba97b9ad2ce990b95
#
_entry.id   17ef522d4392ed0ba97b9ad2ce990b95
#
_cell.length_a   1.000
_cell.length_b   1.000
_cell.length_c   1.000
_cell.angle_alpha   90.00
_cell.angle_beta   90.00
_cell.angle_gamma   90.00
#
_symmetry.space_group_name_H-M   'P 1'
#
loop_
_entity.id
_entity.type
_entity.pdbx_description
1 polymer ?
#
loop_
_entity_poly.entity_id
_entity_poly.type
_entity_poly.pdbx_seq_one_letter_code
_entity_poly.pdbx_strand_id
1 'polypeptide(L)'
;HALATGDRVRNRGADILRNASRRTGHVVTVAAPCEIMLTGDLHGDRQAMTRIVQACGIKRSADKYLLLQEVIHGSIEQTGGTDRSIDLLLRAVRLLIECPEQVLFVMGNHDLAQATGGEISKDSCNVCRAFTQGVEYAYAQQAPEVMEAVNEFLLAMPLAVRLPNRIFVSHS
;
A
#
# COMPACT_ATOMS: atom_id res chain seq x y z
N HIS A 1 12.02 9.87 -14.70
CA HIS A 1 11.59 8.65 -14.00
C HIS A 1 10.79 8.95 -12.73
N ALA A 2 11.23 9.89 -11.89
CA ALA A 2 10.55 10.26 -10.65
C ALA A 2 9.22 11.02 -10.87
N LEU A 3 9.13 11.92 -11.84
CA LEU A 3 7.86 12.56 -12.24
C LEU A 3 6.81 11.53 -12.62
N ALA A 4 7.18 10.50 -13.41
CA ALA A 4 6.29 9.39 -13.74
C ALA A 4 5.92 8.53 -12.51
N THR A 5 6.77 8.48 -11.50
CA THR A 5 6.50 7.80 -10.24
C THR A 5 5.54 8.60 -9.39
N GLY A 6 5.79 9.90 -9.20
CA GLY A 6 4.91 10.80 -8.47
C GLY A 6 3.51 10.85 -9.08
N ASP A 7 3.41 11.02 -10.40
CA ASP A 7 2.14 10.97 -11.12
C ASP A 7 1.39 9.66 -10.92
N ARG A 8 2.09 8.51 -11.02
CA ARG A 8 1.47 7.19 -10.83
C ARG A 8 0.93 7.01 -9.41
N VAL A 9 1.68 7.42 -8.41
CA VAL A 9 1.29 7.22 -7.00
C VAL A 9 0.21 8.23 -6.60
N ARG A 10 0.44 9.54 -6.84
CA ARG A 10 -0.48 10.62 -6.46
C ARG A 10 -1.74 10.64 -7.34
N ASN A 11 -1.55 10.94 -8.63
CA ASN A 11 -2.65 11.30 -9.52
C ASN A 11 -3.44 10.10 -10.02
N ARG A 12 -2.91 8.88 -9.89
CA ARG A 12 -3.62 7.67 -10.30
C ARG A 12 -3.95 6.76 -9.12
N GLY A 13 -2.97 6.44 -8.28
CA GLY A 13 -3.18 5.54 -7.16
C GLY A 13 -4.08 6.15 -6.09
N ALA A 14 -3.75 7.34 -5.59
CA ALA A 14 -4.51 8.02 -4.56
C ALA A 14 -5.93 8.39 -5.05
N ASP A 15 -6.06 8.82 -6.31
CA ASP A 15 -7.36 9.15 -6.89
C ASP A 15 -8.28 7.94 -7.02
N ILE A 16 -7.76 6.77 -7.41
CA ILE A 16 -8.53 5.52 -7.42
C ILE A 16 -9.06 5.23 -6.01
N LEU A 17 -8.21 5.35 -4.97
CA LEU A 17 -8.62 5.08 -3.60
C LEU A 17 -9.67 6.09 -3.09
N ARG A 18 -9.50 7.39 -3.39
CA ARG A 18 -10.43 8.45 -2.95
C ARG A 18 -11.78 8.35 -3.64
N ASN A 19 -11.79 8.04 -4.94
CA ASN A 19 -12.97 8.07 -5.79
C ASN A 19 -13.58 6.68 -6.02
N ALA A 20 -13.15 5.65 -5.28
CA ALA A 20 -13.74 4.31 -5.40
C ALA A 20 -15.25 4.36 -5.15
N SER A 21 -16.04 3.88 -6.11
CA SER A 21 -17.52 3.94 -6.09
C SER A 21 -18.15 3.29 -4.86
N ARG A 22 -17.44 2.33 -4.27
CA ARG A 22 -17.83 1.56 -3.07
C ARG A 22 -17.35 2.16 -1.76
N ARG A 23 -16.75 3.35 -1.80
CA ARG A 23 -16.21 4.03 -0.63
C ARG A 23 -17.22 5.02 -0.05
N THR A 24 -17.42 4.94 1.25
CA THR A 24 -18.17 5.95 2.02
C THR A 24 -17.30 6.39 3.20
N GLY A 25 -16.80 7.62 3.16
CA GLY A 25 -15.83 8.12 4.14
C GLY A 25 -14.54 7.30 4.09
N HIS A 26 -14.21 6.63 5.19
CA HIS A 26 -13.02 5.79 5.31
C HIS A 26 -13.31 4.28 5.24
N VAL A 27 -14.48 3.88 4.78
CA VAL A 27 -14.88 2.47 4.67
C VAL A 27 -15.19 2.14 3.22
N VAL A 28 -14.62 1.05 2.72
CA VAL A 28 -14.97 0.46 1.42
C VAL A 28 -15.91 -0.72 1.66
N THR A 29 -16.99 -0.82 0.89
CA THR A 29 -17.94 -1.93 1.00
C THR A 29 -17.83 -2.81 -0.24
N VAL A 30 -17.58 -4.11 -0.04
CA VAL A 30 -17.58 -5.13 -1.08
C VAL A 30 -18.89 -5.89 -1.04
N ALA A 31 -19.55 -6.03 -2.18
CA ALA A 31 -20.80 -6.77 -2.30
C ALA A 31 -20.57 -8.26 -2.61
N ALA A 32 -21.57 -9.09 -2.34
CA ALA A 32 -21.59 -10.49 -2.78
C ALA A 32 -21.93 -10.59 -4.28
N PRO A 33 -21.46 -11.63 -5.00
CA PRO A 33 -20.50 -12.62 -4.52
C PRO A 33 -19.08 -12.06 -4.42
N CYS A 34 -18.29 -12.50 -3.44
CA CYS A 34 -16.88 -12.13 -3.37
C CYS A 34 -16.03 -13.25 -2.76
N GLU A 35 -14.84 -13.42 -3.30
CA GLU A 35 -13.74 -14.19 -2.73
C GLU A 35 -12.60 -13.21 -2.44
N ILE A 36 -12.22 -13.03 -1.20
CA ILE A 36 -11.20 -12.08 -0.81
C ILE A 36 -10.00 -12.76 -0.17
N MET A 37 -8.82 -12.39 -0.64
CA MET A 37 -7.55 -12.73 0.00
C MET A 37 -7.06 -11.51 0.78
N LEU A 38 -6.81 -11.71 2.07
CA LEU A 38 -6.28 -10.72 2.98
C LEU A 38 -4.79 -11.00 3.18
N THR A 39 -3.95 -10.01 3.05
CA THR A 39 -2.55 -10.15 3.47
C THR A 39 -2.42 -9.82 4.95
N GLY A 40 -1.36 -10.32 5.60
CA GLY A 40 -0.79 -9.64 6.74
C GLY A 40 0.09 -8.48 6.28
N ASP A 41 0.90 -7.98 7.18
CA ASP A 41 1.87 -6.91 6.92
C ASP A 41 2.94 -7.40 5.94
N LEU A 42 3.15 -6.66 4.87
CA LEU A 42 4.05 -7.06 3.80
C LEU A 42 5.48 -6.54 3.98
N HIS A 43 5.64 -5.37 4.58
CA HIS A 43 6.93 -4.78 4.94
C HIS A 43 8.03 -5.00 3.88
N GLY A 44 7.75 -4.63 2.63
CA GLY A 44 8.72 -4.72 1.54
C GLY A 44 8.96 -6.12 0.98
N ASP A 45 8.30 -7.18 1.48
CA ASP A 45 8.49 -8.56 0.99
C ASP A 45 7.87 -8.76 -0.40
N ARG A 46 8.74 -8.59 -1.41
CA ARG A 46 8.36 -8.76 -2.83
C ARG A 46 8.05 -10.21 -3.20
N GLN A 47 8.66 -11.17 -2.51
CA GLN A 47 8.44 -12.59 -2.80
C GLN A 47 7.08 -13.02 -2.24
N ALA A 48 6.74 -12.59 -1.01
CA ALA A 48 5.41 -12.81 -0.44
C ALA A 48 4.33 -12.20 -1.35
N MET A 49 4.46 -10.92 -1.72
CA MET A 49 3.52 -10.26 -2.63
C MET A 49 3.34 -11.02 -3.94
N THR A 50 4.41 -11.50 -4.55
CA THR A 50 4.35 -12.25 -5.81
C THR A 50 3.55 -13.55 -5.63
N ARG A 51 3.84 -14.33 -4.58
CA ARG A 51 3.13 -15.58 -4.26
C ARG A 51 1.65 -15.32 -3.97
N ILE A 52 1.34 -14.27 -3.22
CA ILE A 52 -0.03 -13.89 -2.85
C ILE A 52 -0.84 -13.51 -4.10
N VAL A 53 -0.30 -12.67 -4.98
CA VAL A 53 -0.98 -12.27 -6.22
C VAL A 53 -1.25 -13.47 -7.13
N GLN A 54 -0.28 -14.40 -7.24
CA GLN A 54 -0.44 -15.64 -7.99
C GLN A 54 -1.53 -16.54 -7.40
N ALA A 55 -1.52 -16.73 -6.08
CA ALA A 55 -2.50 -17.56 -5.36
C ALA A 55 -3.91 -16.95 -5.43
N CYS A 56 -4.04 -15.65 -5.23
CA CYS A 56 -5.31 -14.93 -5.34
C CYS A 56 -5.93 -15.08 -6.73
N GLY A 57 -5.12 -15.02 -7.77
CA GLY A 57 -5.60 -15.11 -9.15
C GLY A 57 -6.58 -14.00 -9.51
N ILE A 58 -6.36 -12.80 -9.00
CA ILE A 58 -7.25 -11.62 -9.09
C ILE A 58 -7.75 -11.33 -10.52
N LYS A 59 -6.95 -11.62 -11.54
CA LYS A 59 -7.32 -11.39 -12.95
C LYS A 59 -8.18 -12.52 -13.56
N ARG A 60 -8.48 -13.58 -12.80
CA ARG A 60 -9.24 -14.74 -13.29
C ARG A 60 -10.74 -14.59 -13.18
N SER A 61 -11.21 -13.77 -12.24
CA SER A 61 -12.63 -13.53 -11.99
C SER A 61 -12.86 -12.16 -11.36
N ALA A 62 -13.95 -11.50 -11.69
CA ALA A 62 -14.30 -10.17 -11.20
C ALA A 62 -14.74 -10.16 -9.72
N ASP A 63 -15.11 -11.31 -9.16
CA ASP A 63 -15.50 -11.49 -7.76
C ASP A 63 -14.32 -11.78 -6.81
N LYS A 64 -13.08 -11.84 -7.36
CA LYS A 64 -11.85 -11.99 -6.57
C LYS A 64 -11.28 -10.64 -6.16
N TYR A 65 -10.97 -10.53 -4.89
CA TYR A 65 -10.41 -9.32 -4.29
C TYR A 65 -9.11 -9.63 -3.56
N LEU A 66 -8.20 -8.66 -3.58
CA LEU A 66 -6.95 -8.70 -2.82
C LEU A 66 -6.88 -7.47 -1.93
N LEU A 67 -6.81 -7.67 -0.62
CA LEU A 67 -6.61 -6.61 0.35
C LEU A 67 -5.16 -6.63 0.83
N LEU A 68 -4.48 -5.50 0.65
CA LEU A 68 -3.09 -5.27 1.01
C LEU A 68 -2.99 -4.41 2.28
N GLN A 69 -2.03 -4.74 3.14
CA GLN A 69 -1.74 -4.03 4.38
C GLN A 69 -0.24 -3.82 4.52
N GLU A 70 0.15 -2.70 5.11
CA GLU A 70 1.51 -2.34 5.52
C GLU A 70 2.60 -2.78 4.52
N VAL A 71 2.55 -2.14 3.35
CA VAL A 71 3.43 -2.49 2.23
C VAL A 71 4.83 -1.93 2.41
N ILE A 72 4.96 -0.79 3.12
CA ILE A 72 6.20 -0.06 3.37
C ILE A 72 6.94 -0.55 4.63
N HIS A 73 8.08 0.07 4.93
CA HIS A 73 8.95 -0.23 6.08
C HIS A 73 9.57 -1.63 6.02
N GLY A 74 10.30 -1.88 4.94
CA GLY A 74 11.01 -3.14 4.72
C GLY A 74 12.21 -3.35 5.65
N SER A 75 12.69 -4.60 5.72
CA SER A 75 13.90 -4.94 6.47
C SER A 75 15.13 -4.34 5.79
N ILE A 76 15.84 -3.47 6.51
CA ILE A 76 17.11 -2.88 6.05
C ILE A 76 18.24 -3.91 6.03
N GLU A 77 18.19 -4.93 6.88
CA GLU A 77 19.18 -6.01 6.92
C GLU A 77 19.15 -6.84 5.63
N GLN A 78 17.94 -7.18 5.16
CA GLN A 78 17.76 -7.95 3.94
C GLN A 78 18.13 -7.19 2.66
N THR A 79 18.21 -5.87 2.74
CA THR A 79 18.45 -4.98 1.59
C THR A 79 19.84 -4.32 1.62
N GLY A 80 20.73 -4.77 2.49
CA GLY A 80 22.09 -4.24 2.57
C GLY A 80 22.17 -2.83 3.19
N GLY A 81 21.30 -2.53 4.15
CA GLY A 81 21.34 -1.30 4.94
C GLY A 81 20.45 -0.16 4.44
N THR A 82 19.65 -0.38 3.38
CA THR A 82 18.76 0.65 2.83
C THR A 82 17.35 0.09 2.66
N ASP A 83 16.33 0.75 3.19
CA ASP A 83 14.94 0.36 2.96
C ASP A 83 14.58 0.52 1.47
N ARG A 84 14.15 -0.58 0.85
CA ARG A 84 13.75 -0.62 -0.55
C ARG A 84 12.25 -0.91 -0.74
N SER A 85 11.47 -0.74 0.32
CA SER A 85 10.02 -1.05 0.28
C SER A 85 9.21 -0.11 -0.63
N ILE A 86 9.76 1.04 -0.99
CA ILE A 86 9.20 1.89 -2.05
C ILE A 86 8.98 1.10 -3.36
N ASP A 87 9.86 0.16 -3.68
CA ASP A 87 9.72 -0.68 -4.88
C ASP A 87 8.49 -1.60 -4.79
N LEU A 88 8.14 -2.08 -3.58
CA LEU A 88 6.94 -2.87 -3.36
C LEU A 88 5.68 -2.00 -3.43
N LEU A 89 5.72 -0.82 -2.82
CA LEU A 89 4.61 0.15 -2.91
C LEU A 89 4.28 0.46 -4.37
N LEU A 90 5.28 0.72 -5.20
CA LEU A 90 5.07 0.99 -6.63
C LEU A 90 4.46 -0.20 -7.38
N ARG A 91 4.83 -1.43 -7.01
CA ARG A 91 4.19 -2.63 -7.56
C ARG A 91 2.73 -2.77 -7.12
N ALA A 92 2.44 -2.50 -5.86
CA ALA A 92 1.08 -2.52 -5.32
C ALA A 92 0.20 -1.45 -5.97
N VAL A 93 0.71 -0.22 -6.12
CA VAL A 93 0.01 0.87 -6.84
C VAL A 93 -0.22 0.50 -8.31
N ARG A 94 0.76 -0.11 -8.97
CA ARG A 94 0.58 -0.58 -10.34
C ARG A 94 -0.52 -1.63 -10.44
N LEU A 95 -0.57 -2.58 -9.52
CA LEU A 95 -1.62 -3.59 -9.47
C LEU A 95 -3.00 -2.95 -9.23
N LEU A 96 -3.08 -1.96 -8.33
CA LEU A 96 -4.29 -1.16 -8.13
C LEU A 96 -4.75 -0.47 -9.41
N ILE A 97 -3.84 0.16 -10.17
CA ILE A 97 -4.16 0.82 -11.44
C ILE A 97 -4.66 -0.19 -12.49
N GLU A 98 -4.09 -1.40 -12.51
CA GLU A 98 -4.50 -2.47 -13.42
C GLU A 98 -5.83 -3.13 -13.03
N CYS A 99 -6.15 -3.19 -11.74
CA CYS A 99 -7.33 -3.85 -11.19
C CYS A 99 -8.02 -2.97 -10.12
N PRO A 100 -8.52 -1.76 -10.47
CA PRO A 100 -8.96 -0.76 -9.50
C PRO A 100 -10.16 -1.19 -8.66
N GLU A 101 -11.00 -2.08 -9.18
CA GLU A 101 -12.18 -2.57 -8.48
C GLU A 101 -11.89 -3.78 -7.57
N GLN A 102 -10.72 -4.39 -7.70
CA GLN A 102 -10.40 -5.66 -7.04
C GLN A 102 -9.24 -5.56 -6.03
N VAL A 103 -8.35 -4.58 -6.20
CA VAL A 103 -7.25 -4.32 -5.26
C VAL A 103 -7.72 -3.32 -4.23
N LEU A 104 -7.64 -3.72 -2.98
CA LEU A 104 -8.03 -2.94 -1.82
C LEU A 104 -6.81 -2.69 -0.93
N PHE A 105 -6.85 -1.61 -0.19
CA PHE A 105 -5.88 -1.32 0.86
C PHE A 105 -6.62 -1.06 2.17
N VAL A 106 -5.94 -1.28 3.28
CA VAL A 106 -6.33 -0.79 4.60
C VAL A 106 -5.10 -0.13 5.21
N MET A 107 -5.28 1.09 5.71
CA MET A 107 -4.23 1.84 6.38
C MET A 107 -3.84 1.14 7.68
N GLY A 108 -2.55 0.85 7.83
CA GLY A 108 -1.95 0.35 9.05
C GLY A 108 -1.31 1.47 9.88
N ASN A 109 -0.81 1.11 11.06
CA ASN A 109 -0.14 2.08 11.94
C ASN A 109 1.20 2.57 11.34
N HIS A 110 1.91 1.73 10.58
CA HIS A 110 3.13 2.13 9.88
C HIS A 110 2.83 3.12 8.74
N ASP A 111 1.75 2.89 8.00
CA ASP A 111 1.30 3.80 6.94
C ASP A 111 0.92 5.17 7.52
N LEU A 112 0.15 5.17 8.61
CA LEU A 112 -0.27 6.40 9.30
C LEU A 112 0.93 7.18 9.86
N ALA A 113 1.86 6.51 10.55
CA ALA A 113 3.05 7.14 11.10
C ALA A 113 3.89 7.79 9.99
N GLN A 114 4.13 7.08 8.87
CA GLN A 114 4.87 7.64 7.74
C GLN A 114 4.19 8.88 7.16
N ALA A 115 2.88 8.82 6.94
CA ALA A 115 2.11 9.90 6.32
C ALA A 115 1.98 11.15 7.20
N THR A 116 2.04 11.00 8.52
CA THR A 116 1.84 12.10 9.49
C THR A 116 3.14 12.59 10.12
N GLY A 117 4.30 12.04 9.72
CA GLY A 117 5.59 12.39 10.32
C GLY A 117 5.79 11.82 11.72
N GLY A 118 5.04 10.77 12.07
CA GLY A 118 5.23 10.02 13.30
C GLY A 118 6.49 9.17 13.27
N GLU A 119 6.81 8.54 14.40
CA GLU A 119 7.96 7.66 14.54
C GLU A 119 7.54 6.27 14.98
N ILE A 120 8.09 5.27 14.33
CA ILE A 120 8.00 3.88 14.79
C ILE A 120 9.41 3.32 14.86
N SER A 121 9.75 2.76 16.02
CA SER A 121 11.04 2.11 16.25
C SER A 121 10.87 0.60 16.27
N LYS A 122 11.68 -0.09 15.49
CA LYS A 122 11.80 -1.55 15.45
C LYS A 122 13.29 -1.90 15.47
N ASP A 123 13.70 -2.78 16.39
CA ASP A 123 15.09 -3.21 16.53
C ASP A 123 16.09 -2.03 16.61
N SER A 124 15.73 -1.01 17.41
CA SER A 124 16.52 0.23 17.59
C SER A 124 16.64 1.10 16.32
N CYS A 125 15.88 0.84 15.29
CA CYS A 125 15.85 1.63 14.06
C CYS A 125 14.51 2.37 13.93
N ASN A 126 14.55 3.66 13.60
CA ASN A 126 13.35 4.41 13.19
C ASN A 126 13.02 4.04 11.74
N VAL A 127 11.98 3.21 11.56
CA VAL A 127 11.61 2.68 10.25
C VAL A 127 11.05 3.74 9.31
N CYS A 128 10.40 4.77 9.83
CA CYS A 128 9.90 5.89 9.03
C CYS A 128 11.07 6.68 8.41
N ARG A 129 12.11 6.93 9.22
CA ARG A 129 13.33 7.57 8.73
C ARG A 129 14.08 6.69 7.73
N ALA A 130 14.18 5.39 8.00
CA ALA A 130 14.82 4.45 7.08
C ALA A 130 14.14 4.40 5.71
N PHE A 131 12.81 4.42 5.68
CA PHE A 131 12.02 4.50 4.44
C PHE A 131 12.31 5.80 3.68
N THR A 132 12.28 6.95 4.37
CA THR A 132 12.59 8.25 3.76
C THR A 132 13.99 8.24 3.14
N GLN A 133 15.00 7.75 3.86
CA GLN A 133 16.37 7.60 3.34
C GLN A 133 16.43 6.64 2.14
N GLY A 134 15.62 5.60 2.13
CA GLY A 134 15.51 4.68 1.00
C GLY A 134 14.95 5.37 -0.26
N VAL A 135 13.96 6.25 -0.10
CA VAL A 135 13.43 7.09 -1.18
C VAL A 135 14.47 8.12 -1.64
N GLU A 136 15.17 8.78 -0.73
CA GLU A 136 16.26 9.72 -1.04
C GLU A 136 17.37 9.03 -1.84
N TYR A 137 17.77 7.83 -1.44
CA TYR A 137 18.74 7.04 -2.17
C TYR A 137 18.29 6.70 -3.59
N ALA A 138 17.01 6.36 -3.77
CA ALA A 138 16.47 5.95 -5.07
C ALA A 138 16.20 7.11 -6.03
N TYR A 139 15.83 8.28 -5.51
CA TYR A 139 15.33 9.41 -6.30
C TYR A 139 16.15 10.71 -6.19
N ALA A 140 17.14 10.76 -5.31
CA ALA A 140 18.04 11.90 -5.13
C ALA A 140 17.27 13.23 -4.97
N GLN A 141 17.54 14.21 -5.83
CA GLN A 141 16.90 15.53 -5.78
C GLN A 141 15.38 15.51 -5.97
N GLN A 142 14.82 14.44 -6.53
CA GLN A 142 13.38 14.28 -6.75
C GLN A 142 12.67 13.57 -5.59
N ALA A 143 13.41 13.16 -4.56
CA ALA A 143 12.85 12.45 -3.42
C ALA A 143 11.75 13.22 -2.69
N PRO A 144 11.82 14.55 -2.48
CA PRO A 144 10.74 15.30 -1.82
C PRO A 144 9.39 15.17 -2.55
N GLU A 145 9.37 15.28 -3.88
CA GLU A 145 8.15 15.13 -4.68
C GLU A 145 7.59 13.70 -4.61
N VAL A 146 8.48 12.69 -4.61
CA VAL A 146 8.07 11.29 -4.48
C VAL A 146 7.51 11.03 -3.09
N MET A 147 8.14 11.55 -2.03
CA MET A 147 7.64 11.41 -0.66
C MET A 147 6.28 12.07 -0.45
N GLU A 148 6.08 13.28 -0.99
CA GLU A 148 4.78 13.94 -0.96
C GLU A 148 3.71 13.08 -1.62
N ALA A 149 3.99 12.53 -2.81
CA ALA A 149 3.08 11.63 -3.52
C ALA A 149 2.79 10.34 -2.73
N VAL A 150 3.80 9.77 -2.07
CA VAL A 150 3.63 8.61 -1.19
C VAL A 150 2.72 8.95 -0.02
N ASN A 151 2.98 10.04 0.70
CA ASN A 151 2.18 10.45 1.85
C ASN A 151 0.71 10.69 1.46
N GLU A 152 0.46 11.34 0.32
CA GLU A 152 -0.90 11.52 -0.20
C GLU A 152 -1.59 10.19 -0.52
N PHE A 153 -0.86 9.21 -1.06
CA PHE A 153 -1.39 7.87 -1.31
C PHE A 153 -1.74 7.15 -0.01
N LEU A 154 -0.86 7.19 0.98
CA LEU A 154 -1.10 6.58 2.29
C LEU A 154 -2.34 7.19 2.95
N LEU A 155 -2.45 8.53 2.98
CA LEU A 155 -3.62 9.23 3.51
C LEU A 155 -4.92 8.99 2.71
N ALA A 156 -4.82 8.53 1.47
CA ALA A 156 -5.97 8.14 0.67
C ALA A 156 -6.49 6.73 1.01
N MET A 157 -5.73 5.91 1.73
CA MET A 157 -6.16 4.56 2.09
C MET A 157 -7.41 4.60 2.98
N PRO A 158 -8.36 3.66 2.82
CA PRO A 158 -9.44 3.47 3.76
C PRO A 158 -8.93 2.88 5.08
N LEU A 159 -9.69 3.09 6.15
CA LEU A 159 -9.40 2.51 7.48
C LEU A 159 -10.00 1.11 7.63
N ALA A 160 -11.00 0.78 6.83
CA ALA A 160 -11.66 -0.51 6.92
C ALA A 160 -12.34 -0.94 5.62
N VAL A 161 -12.58 -2.24 5.53
CA VAL A 161 -13.38 -2.86 4.49
C VAL A 161 -14.54 -3.64 5.12
N ARG A 162 -15.75 -3.38 4.63
CA ARG A 162 -16.95 -4.14 5.00
C ARG A 162 -17.23 -5.17 3.92
N LEU A 163 -17.33 -6.42 4.33
CA LEU A 163 -17.62 -7.56 3.47
C LEU A 163 -19.06 -8.05 3.70
N PRO A 164 -19.60 -8.92 2.82
CA PRO A 164 -20.84 -9.66 3.07
C PRO A 164 -20.79 -10.42 4.40
N ASN A 165 -21.95 -10.89 4.87
CA ASN A 165 -22.08 -11.69 6.08
C ASN A 165 -21.63 -10.97 7.38
N ARG A 166 -21.69 -9.63 7.41
CA ARG A 166 -21.33 -8.79 8.57
C ARG A 166 -19.85 -8.87 8.96
N ILE A 167 -18.97 -9.21 8.01
CA ILE A 167 -17.52 -9.20 8.25
C ILE A 167 -17.01 -7.76 8.10
N PHE A 168 -16.19 -7.35 9.06
CA PHE A 168 -15.52 -6.05 9.05
C PHE A 168 -14.02 -6.27 9.22
N VAL A 169 -13.23 -5.69 8.34
CA VAL A 169 -11.78 -5.83 8.31
C VAL A 169 -11.15 -4.47 8.52
N SER A 170 -10.32 -4.35 9.53
CA SER A 170 -9.45 -3.19 9.79
C SER A 170 -8.07 -3.70 10.19
N HIS A 171 -7.09 -2.82 10.10
CA HIS A 171 -5.78 -3.08 10.71
C HIS A 171 -5.87 -2.87 12.23
N SER A 172 -5.14 -3.68 13.02
CA SER A 172 -5.11 -3.60 14.50
C SER A 172 -3.67 -3.46 15.00
#